data_065dd6664aba0ff50392b4ad8d7bc081
#
_entry.id   065dd6664aba0ff50392b4ad8d7bc081
#
_cell.length_a   1.000
_cell.length_b   1.000
_cell.length_c   1.000
_cell.angle_alpha   90.00
_cell.angle_beta   90.00
_cell.angle_gamma   90.00
#
_symmetry.space_group_name_H-M   'P 1'
#
loop_
_entity.id
_entity.type
_entity.pdbx_description
1 polymer ?
#
loop_
_entity_poly.entity_id
_entity_poly.type
_entity_poly.pdbx_seq_one_letter_code
_entity_poly.pdbx_strand_id
1 'polypeptide(L)'
;EIDFIRAKALFSEQITGLKPAFENKQVIDWTMAVHPLLQLSLAKHGKKVIPLDIELDEKQRILIISGPNAGGKSVCLKTVGLLQYMLQCGLLIPMHERSHAGIFSNIFIDIGDEQSIEDDLSTYSSHLTNMKIMMKNCNERSLILIDEFGGGTEPQIGGAIAEAVLKRFNQKQTFGVITTHYQNLKHFAEDHEGVVNGAMLYDRHL
;
A
#
# COMPACT_ATOMS: atom_id res chain seq x y z
N GLU A 1 -1.44 -18.94 26.01
CA GLU A 1 -1.85 -19.25 24.62
C GLU A 1 -3.36 -19.07 24.39
N ILE A 2 -4.22 -19.70 25.20
CA ILE A 2 -5.69 -19.61 25.06
C ILE A 2 -6.17 -18.15 25.13
N ASP A 3 -5.64 -17.36 26.02
CA ASP A 3 -6.00 -15.96 26.21
C ASP A 3 -5.63 -15.11 24.97
N PHE A 4 -4.50 -15.42 24.33
CA PHE A 4 -4.08 -14.77 23.10
C PHE A 4 -4.98 -15.13 21.90
N ILE A 5 -5.37 -16.41 21.80
CA ILE A 5 -6.32 -16.87 20.77
C ILE A 5 -7.69 -16.20 20.96
N ARG A 6 -8.15 -16.15 22.22
CA ARG A 6 -9.39 -15.45 22.56
C ARG A 6 -9.36 -13.96 22.22
N ALA A 7 -8.25 -13.27 22.52
CA ALA A 7 -8.08 -11.85 22.18
C ALA A 7 -8.15 -11.61 20.67
N LYS A 8 -7.51 -12.47 19.86
CA LYS A 8 -7.61 -12.41 18.39
C LYS A 8 -9.04 -12.61 17.90
N ALA A 9 -9.77 -13.59 18.48
CA ALA A 9 -11.15 -13.87 18.11
C ALA A 9 -12.08 -12.68 18.43
N LEU A 10 -11.98 -12.12 19.63
CA LEU A 10 -12.77 -10.97 20.04
C LEU A 10 -12.47 -9.73 19.18
N PHE A 11 -11.20 -9.49 18.85
CA PHE A 11 -10.83 -8.41 17.94
C PHE A 11 -11.41 -8.63 16.54
N SER A 12 -11.36 -9.86 16.05
CA SER A 12 -11.93 -10.23 14.75
C SER A 12 -13.45 -9.97 14.68
N GLU A 13 -14.20 -10.25 15.74
CA GLU A 13 -15.61 -9.93 15.83
C GLU A 13 -15.85 -8.41 15.73
N GLN A 14 -15.05 -7.61 16.44
CA GLN A 14 -15.18 -6.14 16.43
C GLN A 14 -14.99 -5.51 15.05
N ILE A 15 -14.09 -6.07 14.24
CA ILE A 15 -13.79 -5.55 12.91
C ILE A 15 -14.50 -6.31 11.77
N THR A 16 -15.34 -7.30 12.09
CA THR A 16 -15.96 -8.20 11.12
C THR A 16 -14.91 -8.90 10.25
N GLY A 17 -13.86 -9.41 10.90
CA GLY A 17 -12.72 -10.03 10.24
C GLY A 17 -13.06 -11.39 9.64
N LEU A 18 -12.62 -11.62 8.42
CA LEU A 18 -12.75 -12.86 7.66
C LEU A 18 -11.37 -13.39 7.25
N LYS A 19 -11.31 -14.67 6.89
CA LYS A 19 -10.14 -15.31 6.33
C LYS A 19 -10.27 -15.32 4.80
N PRO A 20 -9.40 -14.64 4.05
CA PRO A 20 -9.39 -14.74 2.60
C PRO A 20 -8.94 -16.13 2.14
N ALA A 21 -9.18 -16.46 0.86
CA ALA A 21 -8.58 -17.62 0.24
C ALA A 21 -7.07 -17.39 0.07
N PHE A 22 -6.25 -18.32 0.59
CA PHE A 22 -4.80 -18.25 0.44
C PHE A 22 -4.33 -18.88 -0.85
N GLU A 23 -3.48 -18.14 -1.57
CA GLU A 23 -2.81 -18.61 -2.78
C GLU A 23 -1.36 -18.97 -2.49
N ASN A 24 -0.83 -19.97 -3.19
CA ASN A 24 0.59 -20.34 -3.11
C ASN A 24 1.46 -19.48 -4.06
N LYS A 25 1.11 -18.23 -4.22
CA LYS A 25 1.81 -17.19 -5.00
C LYS A 25 1.60 -15.83 -4.37
N GLN A 26 2.37 -14.85 -4.82
CA GLN A 26 2.16 -13.46 -4.42
C GLN A 26 0.93 -12.91 -5.15
N VAL A 27 -0.10 -12.56 -4.39
CA VAL A 27 -1.34 -11.97 -4.89
C VAL A 27 -2.00 -11.14 -3.80
N ILE A 28 -2.57 -10.05 -4.19
CA ILE A 28 -3.53 -9.24 -3.42
C ILE A 28 -4.73 -9.06 -4.34
N ASP A 29 -5.80 -9.77 -4.09
CA ASP A 29 -7.10 -9.59 -4.77
C ASP A 29 -8.14 -9.43 -3.67
N TRP A 30 -8.26 -8.18 -3.22
CA TRP A 30 -9.11 -7.85 -2.09
C TRP A 30 -10.32 -7.05 -2.54
N THR A 31 -11.47 -7.50 -2.08
CA THR A 31 -12.74 -6.83 -2.28
C THR A 31 -13.26 -6.32 -0.96
N MET A 32 -13.75 -5.09 -0.95
CA MET A 32 -14.36 -4.44 0.21
C MET A 32 -13.43 -4.44 1.43
N ALA A 33 -12.12 -4.31 1.23
CA ALA A 33 -11.15 -4.24 2.32
C ALA A 33 -11.28 -2.93 3.10
N VAL A 34 -11.28 -3.00 4.42
CA VAL A 34 -11.52 -1.85 5.30
C VAL A 34 -10.36 -1.67 6.27
N HIS A 35 -9.91 -0.44 6.46
CA HIS A 35 -8.90 -0.12 7.48
C HIS A 35 -9.49 -0.28 8.88
N PRO A 36 -9.07 -1.27 9.69
CA PRO A 36 -9.76 -1.64 10.92
C PRO A 36 -9.78 -0.53 11.98
N LEU A 37 -8.67 0.18 12.15
CA LEU A 37 -8.62 1.28 13.14
C LEU A 37 -9.48 2.47 12.71
N LEU A 38 -9.54 2.74 11.41
CA LEU A 38 -10.41 3.79 10.87
C LEU A 38 -11.88 3.38 11.01
N GLN A 39 -12.21 2.11 10.77
CA GLN A 39 -13.55 1.54 10.99
C GLN A 39 -14.01 1.76 12.43
N LEU A 40 -13.18 1.38 13.40
CA LEU A 40 -13.49 1.52 14.83
C LEU A 40 -13.60 3.00 15.26
N SER A 41 -12.77 3.87 14.70
CA SER A 41 -12.80 5.31 15.00
C SER A 41 -14.05 5.98 14.42
N LEU A 42 -14.37 5.74 13.16
CA LEU A 42 -15.53 6.36 12.50
C LEU A 42 -16.86 5.81 13.01
N ALA A 43 -16.92 4.55 13.42
CA ALA A 43 -18.12 3.94 14.01
C ALA A 43 -18.58 4.70 15.28
N LYS A 44 -17.64 5.25 16.08
CA LYS A 44 -17.97 6.06 17.25
C LYS A 44 -18.74 7.35 16.88
N HIS A 45 -18.62 7.79 15.65
CA HIS A 45 -19.27 8.99 15.12
C HIS A 45 -20.41 8.67 14.15
N GLY A 46 -20.84 7.39 14.08
CA GLY A 46 -21.89 6.93 13.16
C GLY A 46 -21.52 7.00 11.68
N LYS A 47 -20.22 7.14 11.38
CA LYS A 47 -19.70 7.18 10.01
C LYS A 47 -19.16 5.83 9.58
N LYS A 48 -19.20 5.57 8.25
CA LYS A 48 -18.65 4.34 7.65
C LYS A 48 -17.35 4.66 6.90
N VAL A 49 -16.43 3.70 6.86
CA VAL A 49 -15.25 3.75 6.00
C VAL A 49 -15.66 3.38 4.59
N ILE A 50 -15.10 4.05 3.60
CA ILE A 50 -15.22 3.64 2.19
C ILE A 50 -14.28 2.46 2.00
N PRO A 51 -14.79 1.29 1.57
CA PRO A 51 -13.96 0.11 1.37
C PRO A 51 -13.01 0.27 0.18
N LEU A 52 -11.93 -0.51 0.19
CA LEU A 52 -10.94 -0.60 -0.87
C LEU A 52 -11.10 -1.89 -1.64
N ASP A 53 -11.19 -1.79 -2.97
CA ASP A 53 -10.97 -2.89 -3.89
C ASP A 53 -9.58 -2.72 -4.51
N ILE A 54 -8.75 -3.76 -4.48
CA ILE A 54 -7.39 -3.72 -5.01
C ILE A 54 -6.97 -5.07 -5.54
N GLU A 55 -6.34 -5.07 -6.72
CA GLU A 55 -5.79 -6.26 -7.35
C GLU A 55 -4.33 -6.06 -7.71
N LEU A 56 -3.47 -6.98 -7.24
CA LEU A 56 -2.07 -7.14 -7.64
C LEU A 56 -1.82 -8.62 -7.89
N ASP A 57 -1.34 -8.93 -9.07
CA ASP A 57 -1.00 -10.29 -9.51
C ASP A 57 0.33 -10.33 -10.30
N GLU A 58 0.66 -11.43 -10.91
CA GLU A 58 1.88 -11.59 -11.71
C GLU A 58 1.95 -10.63 -12.92
N LYS A 59 0.79 -10.19 -13.45
CA LYS A 59 0.71 -9.28 -14.60
C LYS A 59 0.66 -7.81 -14.19
N GLN A 60 0.11 -7.53 -13.02
CA GLN A 60 -0.10 -6.19 -12.46
C GLN A 60 0.53 -6.13 -11.06
N ARG A 61 1.86 -6.12 -11.00
CA ARG A 61 2.59 -6.22 -9.73
C ARG A 61 2.69 -4.92 -8.97
N ILE A 62 2.84 -3.80 -9.67
CA ILE A 62 3.01 -2.48 -9.07
C ILE A 62 1.86 -1.58 -9.50
N LEU A 63 1.09 -1.11 -8.51
CA LEU A 63 0.03 -0.14 -8.70
C LEU A 63 0.54 1.26 -8.38
N ILE A 64 0.50 2.15 -9.37
CA ILE A 64 0.78 3.58 -9.19
C ILE A 64 -0.53 4.32 -9.00
N ILE A 65 -0.72 4.92 -7.85
CA ILE A 65 -1.91 5.72 -7.53
C ILE A 65 -1.56 7.20 -7.64
N SER A 66 -2.26 7.90 -8.51
CA SER A 66 -2.10 9.34 -8.69
C SER A 66 -3.39 10.10 -8.37
N GLY A 67 -3.25 11.38 -8.08
CA GLY A 67 -4.39 12.25 -7.77
C GLY A 67 -4.11 13.18 -6.57
N PRO A 68 -5.10 13.97 -6.14
CA PRO A 68 -4.94 14.88 -5.01
C PRO A 68 -4.76 14.10 -3.69
N ASN A 69 -4.06 14.68 -2.70
CA ASN A 69 -3.81 14.04 -1.41
C ASN A 69 -5.12 13.77 -0.65
N ALA A 70 -6.10 14.66 -0.76
CA ALA A 70 -7.43 14.48 -0.16
C ALA A 70 -8.21 13.25 -0.67
N GLY A 71 -7.74 12.58 -1.74
CA GLY A 71 -8.40 11.41 -2.33
C GLY A 71 -8.20 10.09 -1.60
N GLY A 72 -7.56 10.06 -0.43
CA GLY A 72 -7.38 8.83 0.37
C GLY A 72 -6.20 7.94 -0.07
N LYS A 73 -5.27 8.43 -0.89
CA LYS A 73 -4.08 7.66 -1.36
C LYS A 73 -3.28 7.04 -0.22
N SER A 74 -2.88 7.85 0.77
CA SER A 74 -2.11 7.39 1.94
C SER A 74 -2.91 6.42 2.82
N VAL A 75 -4.24 6.59 2.88
CA VAL A 75 -5.12 5.64 3.58
C VAL A 75 -5.15 4.30 2.85
N CYS A 76 -5.16 4.29 1.52
CA CYS A 76 -5.06 3.07 0.72
C CYS A 76 -3.76 2.31 1.04
N LEU A 77 -2.61 2.98 0.99
CA LEU A 77 -1.31 2.40 1.35
C LEU A 77 -1.30 1.83 2.77
N LYS A 78 -1.75 2.63 3.76
CA LYS A 78 -1.84 2.23 5.16
C LYS A 78 -2.76 1.01 5.33
N THR A 79 -3.88 0.97 4.58
CA THR A 79 -4.80 -0.17 4.60
C THR A 79 -4.13 -1.43 4.07
N VAL A 80 -3.51 -1.37 2.90
CA VAL A 80 -2.82 -2.52 2.30
C VAL A 80 -1.72 -3.04 3.24
N GLY A 81 -0.86 -2.16 3.76
CA GLY A 81 0.22 -2.53 4.65
C GLY A 81 -0.26 -3.18 5.94
N LEU A 82 -1.24 -2.55 6.60
CA LEU A 82 -1.77 -3.05 7.87
C LEU A 82 -2.48 -4.39 7.71
N LEU A 83 -3.35 -4.53 6.72
CA LEU A 83 -4.09 -5.76 6.50
C LEU A 83 -3.18 -6.92 6.10
N GLN A 84 -2.21 -6.69 5.21
CA GLN A 84 -1.24 -7.72 4.84
C GLN A 84 -0.39 -8.17 6.02
N TYR A 85 0.05 -7.22 6.86
CA TYR A 85 0.81 -7.53 8.07
C TYR A 85 -0.04 -8.30 9.10
N MET A 86 -1.28 -7.85 9.36
CA MET A 86 -2.22 -8.54 10.24
C MET A 86 -2.47 -9.99 9.78
N LEU A 87 -2.70 -10.17 8.48
CA LEU A 87 -2.92 -11.48 7.87
C LEU A 87 -1.73 -12.42 8.11
N GLN A 88 -0.51 -11.92 7.90
CA GLN A 88 0.73 -12.68 8.13
C GLN A 88 1.02 -12.95 9.61
N CYS A 89 0.43 -12.17 10.52
CA CYS A 89 0.41 -12.44 11.96
C CYS A 89 -0.71 -13.41 12.39
N GLY A 90 -1.48 -13.94 11.44
CA GLY A 90 -2.59 -14.87 11.71
C GLY A 90 -3.80 -14.20 12.35
N LEU A 91 -4.08 -12.94 11.99
CA LEU A 91 -5.32 -12.25 12.32
C LEU A 91 -6.30 -12.38 11.17
N LEU A 92 -7.59 -12.43 11.48
CA LEU A 92 -8.65 -12.24 10.50
C LEU A 92 -8.76 -10.74 10.16
N ILE A 93 -9.08 -10.42 8.93
CA ILE A 93 -9.07 -9.04 8.43
C ILE A 93 -10.40 -8.65 7.79
N PRO A 94 -10.83 -7.37 7.90
CA PRO A 94 -12.12 -6.92 7.41
C PRO A 94 -12.09 -6.76 5.88
N MET A 95 -12.67 -7.74 5.19
CA MET A 95 -12.83 -7.76 3.74
C MET A 95 -13.95 -8.71 3.33
N HIS A 96 -14.28 -8.74 2.06
CA HIS A 96 -15.27 -9.68 1.53
C HIS A 96 -14.68 -11.10 1.42
N GLU A 97 -15.51 -12.15 1.62
CA GLU A 97 -15.11 -13.56 1.61
C GLU A 97 -14.50 -14.06 0.28
N ARG A 98 -14.83 -13.40 -0.84
CA ARG A 98 -14.27 -13.72 -2.16
C ARG A 98 -12.83 -13.24 -2.37
N SER A 99 -12.23 -12.58 -1.38
CA SER A 99 -10.87 -12.05 -1.47
C SER A 99 -9.83 -13.15 -1.46
N HIS A 100 -8.76 -12.96 -2.22
CA HIS A 100 -7.60 -13.84 -2.29
C HIS A 100 -6.36 -13.11 -1.79
N ALA A 101 -5.47 -13.83 -1.12
CA ALA A 101 -4.24 -13.26 -0.59
C ALA A 101 -3.08 -14.24 -0.68
N GLY A 102 -1.92 -13.72 -1.07
CA GLY A 102 -0.64 -14.42 -0.99
C GLY A 102 0.18 -13.98 0.22
N ILE A 103 1.29 -14.66 0.45
CA ILE A 103 2.23 -14.38 1.54
C ILE A 103 3.49 -13.75 0.96
N PHE A 104 3.87 -12.59 1.47
CA PHE A 104 5.09 -11.90 1.09
C PHE A 104 6.21 -12.19 2.09
N SER A 105 7.42 -12.44 1.60
CA SER A 105 8.58 -12.69 2.46
C SER A 105 9.06 -11.41 3.16
N ASN A 106 8.87 -10.26 2.50
CA ASN A 106 9.26 -8.96 3.02
C ASN A 106 8.18 -7.93 2.72
N ILE A 107 7.91 -7.05 3.67
CA ILE A 107 7.05 -5.88 3.48
C ILE A 107 7.92 -4.66 3.80
N PHE A 108 8.15 -3.83 2.80
CA PHE A 108 8.90 -2.57 2.94
C PHE A 108 7.92 -1.41 2.92
N ILE A 109 8.06 -0.50 3.86
CA ILE A 109 7.14 0.63 4.03
C ILE A 109 7.97 1.92 4.08
N ASP A 110 7.62 2.86 3.22
CA ASP A 110 8.12 4.23 3.22
C ASP A 110 6.91 5.18 3.14
N ILE A 111 6.29 5.41 4.28
CA ILE A 111 5.12 6.27 4.44
C ILE A 111 5.51 7.32 5.48
N GLY A 112 5.78 8.53 5.02
CA GLY A 112 6.12 9.67 5.87
C GLY A 112 4.90 10.50 6.24
N ASP A 113 4.91 11.14 7.43
CA ASP A 113 3.99 12.22 7.74
C ASP A 113 4.66 13.56 7.39
N GLU A 114 4.01 14.38 6.55
CA GLU A 114 4.48 15.69 6.06
C GLU A 114 4.56 16.79 7.15
N GLN A 115 4.72 16.48 8.44
CA GLN A 115 4.42 17.44 9.51
C GLN A 115 5.63 18.14 10.16
N SER A 116 6.81 18.17 9.57
CA SER A 116 7.87 19.04 10.09
C SER A 116 8.56 19.86 8.99
N ILE A 117 8.19 21.13 8.92
CA ILE A 117 8.83 22.13 8.02
C ILE A 117 10.34 22.31 8.32
N GLU A 118 10.81 21.90 9.48
CA GLU A 118 12.22 22.00 9.89
C GLU A 118 13.10 20.84 9.37
N ASP A 119 12.51 19.77 8.76
CA ASP A 119 13.21 18.53 8.42
C ASP A 119 13.15 18.13 6.93
N ASP A 120 12.79 18.99 6.00
CA ASP A 120 12.63 18.64 4.57
C ASP A 120 13.87 17.96 3.98
N LEU A 121 15.07 18.41 4.33
CA LEU A 121 16.33 17.82 3.85
C LEU A 121 16.61 16.46 4.52
N SER A 122 16.19 16.30 5.77
CA SER A 122 16.31 15.03 6.50
C SER A 122 15.31 14.01 5.97
N THR A 123 14.10 14.44 5.64
CA THR A 123 13.03 13.61 5.06
C THR A 123 13.42 13.05 3.71
N TYR A 124 13.90 13.88 2.78
CA TYR A 124 14.36 13.41 1.47
C TYR A 124 15.54 12.43 1.58
N SER A 125 16.51 12.72 2.45
CA SER A 125 17.65 11.82 2.69
C SER A 125 17.20 10.48 3.27
N SER A 126 16.20 10.49 4.15
CA SER A 126 15.60 9.27 4.71
C SER A 126 14.89 8.45 3.65
N HIS A 127 14.08 9.09 2.78
CA HIS A 127 13.44 8.40 1.64
C HIS A 127 14.46 7.77 0.70
N LEU A 128 15.54 8.49 0.33
CA LEU A 128 16.60 7.92 -0.51
C LEU A 128 17.30 6.73 0.16
N THR A 129 17.51 6.80 1.48
CA THR A 129 18.10 5.70 2.23
C THR A 129 17.19 4.49 2.27
N ASN A 130 15.89 4.68 2.49
CA ASN A 130 14.88 3.63 2.45
C ASN A 130 14.80 3.00 1.05
N MET A 131 14.75 3.81 -0.01
CA MET A 131 14.78 3.31 -1.40
C MET A 131 16.04 2.48 -1.69
N LYS A 132 17.21 2.90 -1.23
CA LYS A 132 18.45 2.13 -1.36
C LYS A 132 18.37 0.77 -0.66
N ILE A 133 17.81 0.73 0.55
CA ILE A 133 17.60 -0.51 1.30
C ILE A 133 16.61 -1.41 0.56
N MET A 134 15.49 -0.87 0.11
CA MET A 134 14.47 -1.58 -0.66
C MET A 134 15.08 -2.16 -1.95
N MET A 135 15.76 -1.34 -2.76
CA MET A 135 16.40 -1.79 -3.99
C MET A 135 17.42 -2.91 -3.78
N LYS A 136 18.11 -2.90 -2.64
CA LYS A 136 19.09 -3.95 -2.31
C LYS A 136 18.41 -5.26 -1.94
N ASN A 137 17.31 -5.21 -1.18
CA ASN A 137 16.76 -6.38 -0.47
C ASN A 137 15.44 -6.90 -1.06
N CYS A 138 14.75 -6.13 -1.93
CA CYS A 138 13.50 -6.60 -2.54
C CYS A 138 13.76 -7.64 -3.65
N ASN A 139 12.77 -8.47 -3.85
CA ASN A 139 12.69 -9.53 -4.87
C ASN A 139 11.22 -9.76 -5.27
N GLU A 140 10.94 -10.78 -6.06
CA GLU A 140 9.61 -11.17 -6.53
C GLU A 140 8.63 -11.58 -5.40
N ARG A 141 9.13 -11.79 -4.19
CA ARG A 141 8.31 -12.12 -3.01
C ARG A 141 8.20 -10.95 -2.01
N SER A 142 8.53 -9.76 -2.45
CA SER A 142 8.48 -8.54 -1.63
C SER A 142 7.30 -7.68 -1.99
N LEU A 143 6.69 -7.05 -0.97
CA LEU A 143 5.69 -5.99 -1.12
C LEU A 143 6.33 -4.66 -0.71
N ILE A 144 6.29 -3.66 -1.58
CA ILE A 144 6.73 -2.29 -1.29
C ILE A 144 5.53 -1.35 -1.21
N LEU A 145 5.53 -0.47 -0.23
CA LEU A 145 4.49 0.55 -0.01
C LEU A 145 5.19 1.89 0.14
N ILE A 146 5.06 2.75 -0.85
CA ILE A 146 5.77 4.04 -0.90
C ILE A 146 4.78 5.16 -1.11
N ASP A 147 4.73 6.10 -0.17
CA ASP A 147 3.92 7.32 -0.30
C ASP A 147 4.76 8.45 -0.88
N GLU A 148 4.14 9.29 -1.71
CA GLU A 148 4.75 10.48 -2.33
C GLU A 148 6.09 10.22 -3.04
N PHE A 149 6.14 9.12 -3.78
CA PHE A 149 7.37 8.63 -4.41
C PHE A 149 8.06 9.68 -5.28
N GLY A 150 9.31 9.98 -4.91
CA GLY A 150 10.15 11.01 -5.52
C GLY A 150 9.96 12.42 -4.94
N GLY A 151 9.05 12.61 -3.98
CA GLY A 151 8.82 13.90 -3.31
C GLY A 151 10.01 14.39 -2.48
N GLY A 152 9.93 15.63 -1.99
CA GLY A 152 10.93 16.23 -1.10
C GLY A 152 12.16 16.80 -1.79
N THR A 153 12.20 16.92 -3.13
CA THR A 153 13.29 17.54 -3.90
C THR A 153 12.76 18.27 -5.13
N GLU A 154 13.67 18.87 -5.90
CA GLU A 154 13.34 19.52 -7.15
C GLU A 154 12.63 18.53 -8.10
N PRO A 155 11.47 18.91 -8.67
CA PRO A 155 10.58 17.98 -9.37
C PRO A 155 11.20 17.19 -10.51
N GLN A 156 12.11 17.79 -11.29
CA GLN A 156 12.76 17.11 -12.41
C GLN A 156 13.72 16.03 -11.92
N ILE A 157 14.50 16.34 -10.90
CA ILE A 157 15.46 15.39 -10.29
C ILE A 157 14.70 14.27 -9.57
N GLY A 158 13.72 14.63 -8.74
CA GLY A 158 12.89 13.68 -8.01
C GLY A 158 12.17 12.69 -8.94
N GLY A 159 11.56 13.21 -10.01
CA GLY A 159 10.88 12.39 -11.01
C GLY A 159 11.82 11.44 -11.75
N ALA A 160 13.01 11.89 -12.13
CA ALA A 160 13.99 11.05 -12.83
C ALA A 160 14.55 9.94 -11.92
N ILE A 161 14.84 10.25 -10.66
CA ILE A 161 15.30 9.26 -9.68
C ILE A 161 14.20 8.21 -9.41
N ALA A 162 12.96 8.67 -9.19
CA ALA A 162 11.83 7.81 -8.95
C ALA A 162 11.59 6.84 -10.12
N GLU A 163 11.68 7.31 -11.36
CA GLU A 163 11.53 6.47 -12.55
C GLU A 163 12.64 5.41 -12.64
N ALA A 164 13.89 5.79 -12.41
CA ALA A 164 15.01 4.85 -12.40
C ALA A 164 14.86 3.76 -11.33
N VAL A 165 14.38 4.15 -10.13
CA VAL A 165 14.11 3.22 -9.03
C VAL A 165 12.91 2.33 -9.34
N LEU A 166 11.82 2.87 -9.89
CA LEU A 166 10.64 2.12 -10.33
C LEU A 166 11.01 1.05 -11.37
N LYS A 167 11.82 1.44 -12.37
CA LYS A 167 12.35 0.49 -13.36
C LYS A 167 13.10 -0.66 -12.69
N ARG A 168 13.87 -0.38 -11.64
CA ARG A 168 14.61 -1.39 -10.91
C ARG A 168 13.69 -2.32 -10.13
N PHE A 169 12.64 -1.80 -9.47
CA PHE A 169 11.63 -2.62 -8.81
C PHE A 169 10.90 -3.53 -9.79
N ASN A 170 10.50 -3.00 -10.95
CA ASN A 170 9.82 -3.79 -11.97
C ASN A 170 10.73 -4.91 -12.54
N GLN A 171 12.01 -4.63 -12.78
CA GLN A 171 12.99 -5.66 -13.20
C GLN A 171 13.15 -6.79 -12.18
N LYS A 172 13.02 -6.48 -10.88
CA LYS A 172 13.05 -7.46 -9.79
C LYS A 172 11.72 -8.16 -9.56
N GLN A 173 10.72 -7.87 -10.38
CA GLN A 173 9.36 -8.40 -10.27
C GLN A 173 8.71 -8.18 -8.90
N THR A 174 9.08 -7.09 -8.22
CA THR A 174 8.57 -6.72 -6.91
C THR A 174 7.09 -6.32 -7.01
N PHE A 175 6.31 -6.65 -6.00
CA PHE A 175 4.93 -6.20 -5.83
C PHE A 175 4.90 -4.88 -5.07
N GLY A 176 3.92 -4.03 -5.34
CA GLY A 176 3.84 -2.79 -4.57
C GLY A 176 2.67 -1.88 -4.89
N VAL A 177 2.44 -0.95 -3.96
CA VAL A 177 1.55 0.19 -4.15
C VAL A 177 2.36 1.46 -3.91
N ILE A 178 2.32 2.36 -4.86
CA ILE A 178 3.11 3.59 -4.88
C ILE A 178 2.18 4.76 -5.14
N THR A 179 2.24 5.80 -4.33
CA THR A 179 1.57 7.05 -4.64
C THR A 179 2.56 8.06 -5.21
N THR A 180 2.12 8.89 -6.13
CA THR A 180 2.97 9.91 -6.74
C THR A 180 2.17 11.05 -7.35
N HIS A 181 2.84 12.19 -7.50
CA HIS A 181 2.36 13.33 -8.27
C HIS A 181 3.06 13.46 -9.64
N TYR A 182 4.08 12.65 -9.91
CA TYR A 182 4.90 12.75 -11.12
C TYR A 182 4.24 12.09 -12.33
N GLN A 183 4.15 12.87 -13.43
CA GLN A 183 3.53 12.40 -14.67
C GLN A 183 4.39 11.36 -15.41
N ASN A 184 5.71 11.47 -15.34
CA ASN A 184 6.61 10.50 -15.97
C ASN A 184 6.44 9.08 -15.43
N LEU A 185 6.08 8.91 -14.15
CA LEU A 185 5.79 7.59 -13.58
C LEU A 185 4.48 7.00 -14.12
N LYS A 186 3.51 7.84 -14.47
CA LYS A 186 2.28 7.38 -15.14
C LYS A 186 2.58 6.90 -16.56
N HIS A 187 3.38 7.65 -17.32
CA HIS A 187 3.81 7.22 -18.66
C HIS A 187 4.64 5.94 -18.57
N PHE A 188 5.50 5.81 -17.56
CA PHE A 188 6.23 4.57 -17.34
C PHE A 188 5.30 3.36 -17.21
N ALA A 189 4.18 3.50 -16.49
CA ALA A 189 3.20 2.42 -16.33
C ALA A 189 2.44 2.10 -17.64
N GLU A 190 2.26 3.06 -18.53
CA GLU A 190 1.66 2.85 -19.85
C GLU A 190 2.59 2.06 -20.80
N ASP A 191 3.91 2.26 -20.64
CA ASP A 191 4.93 1.71 -21.54
C ASP A 191 5.55 0.40 -21.03
N HIS A 192 5.29 -0.03 -19.79
CA HIS A 192 5.98 -1.16 -19.17
C HIS A 192 5.00 -2.16 -18.53
N GLU A 193 5.07 -3.42 -18.97
CA GLU A 193 4.33 -4.52 -18.35
C GLU A 193 4.70 -4.68 -16.87
N GLY A 194 3.72 -5.08 -16.07
CA GLY A 194 3.89 -5.31 -14.63
C GLY A 194 3.64 -4.08 -13.75
N VAL A 195 3.49 -2.89 -14.35
CA VAL A 195 3.14 -1.65 -13.66
C VAL A 195 1.84 -1.12 -14.22
N VAL A 196 0.91 -0.72 -13.36
CA VAL A 196 -0.40 -0.20 -13.78
C VAL A 196 -0.72 1.11 -13.09
N ASN A 197 -1.47 1.96 -13.78
CA ASN A 197 -2.01 3.19 -13.23
C ASN A 197 -3.36 2.93 -12.56
N GLY A 198 -3.54 3.46 -11.37
CA GLY A 198 -4.80 3.54 -10.66
C GLY A 198 -5.15 4.96 -10.26
N ALA A 199 -6.43 5.23 -10.12
CA ALA A 199 -6.92 6.49 -9.59
C ALA A 199 -7.91 6.21 -8.45
N MET A 200 -7.82 7.02 -7.39
CA MET A 200 -8.85 6.97 -6.35
C MET A 200 -10.13 7.60 -6.88
N LEU A 201 -11.23 6.90 -6.72
CA LEU A 201 -12.55 7.48 -6.98
C LEU A 201 -12.82 8.54 -5.91
N TYR A 202 -12.94 9.78 -6.33
CA TYR A 202 -13.25 10.90 -5.46
C TYR A 202 -14.67 11.38 -5.72
N ASP A 203 -15.55 11.18 -4.74
CA ASP A 203 -16.88 11.77 -4.77
C ASP A 203 -16.83 13.16 -4.13
N ARG A 204 -17.15 14.19 -4.91
CA ARG A 204 -17.19 15.59 -4.45
C ARG A 204 -18.41 15.91 -3.58
N HIS A 205 -19.33 14.96 -3.43
CA HIS A 205 -20.60 15.15 -2.70
C HIS A 205 -20.64 14.45 -1.34
N LEU A 206 -19.52 13.85 -0.91
CA LEU A 206 -19.28 13.32 0.44
C LEU A 206 -18.32 14.26 1.22
#